data_b5c23794f9bba19048f756f7bd729e6f
#
_entry.id   b5c23794f9bba19048f756f7bd729e6f
#
_cell.length_a   1.000
_cell.length_b   1.000
_cell.length_c   1.000
_cell.angle_alpha   90.00
_cell.angle_beta   90.00
_cell.angle_gamma   90.00
#
_symmetry.space_group_name_H-M   'P 1'
#
loop_
_entity.id
_entity.type
_entity.pdbx_description
1 polymer ?
#
loop_
_entity_poly.entity_id
_entity_poly.type
_entity_poly.pdbx_seq_one_letter_code
_entity_poly.pdbx_strand_id
1 'polypeptide(L)'
;AELAGSSANAIVSASATELLGLGEAPAAVGGAPTAFAPLPTEDVPQPLCGGPETMTILALGTDNRKDDYRYGLADVIRVVRVDFITPKVTVLSLPRDIWVEIPAIAEQSGITHGKLNQAFFYGGDAWGYFKGQAGGAGLTARTLKRNFDLIVDNYGVVNMITFERIVDALGGIDIHLDEPVDGTPVDAFTENMGYFPAGDHHFTGDQALRFARIRKRYNDIKRSGFQDMVLCALRKKLASPEVVAAVPEMVSGFRDSVQTDLSLEQITQLACLAPQITRKNIIFTSLPKDLMMETWQYSPQLNGTTFTYAVDQEAVTQLLAEFQSGAWPDRPNEPSCR
;
A
#
# COMPACT_ATOMS: atom_id res chain seq x y z
N ALA A 1 -41.05 -35.32 11.50
CA ALA A 1 -40.30 -36.41 12.16
C ALA A 1 -38.85 -36.24 11.77
N GLU A 2 -38.03 -35.67 12.66
CA GLU A 2 -36.96 -36.34 13.46
C GLU A 2 -35.78 -36.81 12.59
N LEU A 3 -34.52 -36.57 12.86
CA LEU A 3 -33.79 -36.27 14.09
C LEU A 3 -32.45 -35.64 13.76
N ALA A 4 -31.97 -34.88 14.72
CA ALA A 4 -30.65 -34.35 14.91
C ALA A 4 -29.55 -35.41 14.95
N GLY A 5 -28.32 -35.01 14.63
CA GLY A 5 -27.08 -35.77 14.85
C GLY A 5 -25.89 -34.85 14.87
N SER A 6 -25.66 -34.20 16.01
CA SER A 6 -24.40 -33.55 16.39
C SER A 6 -23.28 -34.56 16.50
N SER A 7 -22.13 -34.30 15.89
CA SER A 7 -20.87 -34.95 16.24
C SER A 7 -19.77 -33.91 16.33
N ALA A 8 -19.52 -33.45 17.54
CA ALA A 8 -18.33 -32.70 17.89
C ALA A 8 -17.12 -33.65 17.85
N ASN A 9 -16.19 -33.46 16.93
CA ASN A 9 -14.88 -34.11 16.98
C ASN A 9 -13.99 -33.39 17.97
N ALA A 10 -13.83 -34.01 19.15
CA ALA A 10 -12.80 -33.64 20.10
C ALA A 10 -11.42 -33.99 19.52
N ILE A 11 -10.59 -32.97 19.29
CA ILE A 11 -9.18 -33.16 18.97
C ILE A 11 -8.47 -33.52 20.28
N VAL A 12 -8.10 -34.80 20.40
CA VAL A 12 -7.21 -35.28 21.46
C VAL A 12 -5.81 -34.86 21.10
N SER A 13 -5.22 -33.94 21.86
CA SER A 13 -3.81 -33.60 21.77
C SER A 13 -2.96 -34.71 22.38
N ALA A 14 -2.31 -35.52 21.56
CA ALA A 14 -1.25 -36.43 22.02
C ALA A 14 -0.03 -35.58 22.44
N SER A 15 0.53 -35.88 23.61
CA SER A 15 1.76 -35.26 24.09
C SER A 15 2.96 -35.72 23.28
N ALA A 16 3.95 -34.83 23.08
CA ALA A 16 5.16 -35.10 22.29
C ALA A 16 5.98 -36.34 22.76
N THR A 17 5.70 -36.85 23.95
CA THR A 17 6.37 -38.02 24.55
C THR A 17 5.89 -39.35 23.99
N GLU A 18 4.65 -39.42 23.49
CA GLU A 18 4.09 -40.67 22.91
C GLU A 18 4.53 -40.95 21.48
N LEU A 19 5.03 -39.92 20.77
CA LEU A 19 5.45 -40.04 19.37
C LEU A 19 6.89 -40.54 19.17
N LEU A 20 7.71 -40.58 20.22
CA LEU A 20 9.16 -40.89 20.09
C LEU A 20 9.61 -42.25 20.67
N GLY A 21 8.71 -43.05 21.24
CA GLY A 21 9.00 -44.47 21.60
C GLY A 21 10.26 -44.66 22.46
N LEU A 22 10.58 -43.75 23.40
CA LEU A 22 11.75 -43.85 24.26
C LEU A 22 11.39 -44.60 25.53
N GLY A 23 11.96 -45.77 25.67
CA GLY A 23 11.83 -46.63 26.83
C GLY A 23 12.38 -46.03 28.12
N GLU A 24 11.91 -46.53 29.26
CA GLU A 24 12.23 -46.10 30.62
C GLU A 24 13.74 -45.98 30.88
N ALA A 25 14.13 -44.82 31.42
CA ALA A 25 15.48 -44.56 31.90
C ALA A 25 15.70 -45.05 33.32
N PRO A 26 16.93 -45.50 33.69
CA PRO A 26 17.23 -46.00 35.03
C PRO A 26 17.26 -44.86 36.07
N ALA A 27 16.90 -45.20 37.30
CA ALA A 27 16.76 -44.30 38.46
C ALA A 27 17.97 -43.44 38.73
N ALA A 28 17.75 -42.12 38.88
CA ALA A 28 18.76 -41.11 39.13
C ALA A 28 19.25 -41.13 40.57
N VAL A 29 20.57 -41.03 40.75
CA VAL A 29 21.27 -40.75 42.00
C VAL A 29 21.08 -39.28 42.32
N GLY A 30 20.64 -38.96 43.55
CA GLY A 30 20.30 -37.62 44.00
C GLY A 30 21.49 -36.64 43.97
N GLY A 31 21.41 -35.62 43.10
CA GLY A 31 22.13 -34.37 43.15
C GLY A 31 21.11 -33.24 43.29
N ALA A 32 21.31 -32.32 44.26
CA ALA A 32 20.44 -31.17 44.41
C ALA A 32 20.42 -30.33 43.11
N PRO A 33 19.27 -29.84 42.67
CA PRO A 33 19.20 -29.00 41.49
C PRO A 33 19.91 -27.68 41.77
N THR A 34 21.02 -27.43 41.07
CA THR A 34 21.59 -26.08 40.95
C THR A 34 20.57 -25.23 40.20
N ALA A 35 19.97 -24.27 40.92
CA ALA A 35 19.09 -23.29 40.29
C ALA A 35 19.91 -22.52 39.25
N PHE A 36 19.68 -22.78 37.97
CA PHE A 36 20.16 -21.91 36.92
C PHE A 36 19.49 -20.56 37.09
N ALA A 37 20.31 -19.52 37.29
CA ALA A 37 19.82 -18.16 37.18
C ALA A 37 19.11 -18.00 35.83
N PRO A 38 17.93 -17.40 35.75
CA PRO A 38 17.30 -17.14 34.47
C PRO A 38 18.27 -16.27 33.66
N LEU A 39 18.57 -16.71 32.44
CA LEU A 39 19.25 -15.87 31.46
C LEU A 39 18.51 -14.55 31.37
N PRO A 40 19.23 -13.40 31.31
CA PRO A 40 18.55 -12.13 31.08
C PRO A 40 17.75 -12.28 29.79
N THR A 41 16.45 -12.20 29.90
CA THR A 41 15.56 -12.02 28.75
C THR A 41 15.98 -10.68 28.11
N GLU A 42 16.60 -10.72 26.94
CA GLU A 42 16.75 -9.51 26.15
C GLU A 42 15.35 -8.89 26.03
N ASP A 43 15.21 -7.64 26.43
CA ASP A 43 13.98 -6.87 26.23
C ASP A 43 13.74 -6.74 24.73
N VAL A 44 12.99 -7.67 24.15
CA VAL A 44 12.56 -7.59 22.77
C VAL A 44 11.61 -6.39 22.67
N PRO A 45 11.96 -5.36 21.87
CA PRO A 45 11.10 -4.19 21.76
C PRO A 45 9.70 -4.61 21.32
N GLN A 46 8.70 -4.18 22.07
CA GLN A 46 7.30 -4.50 21.75
C GLN A 46 6.75 -3.50 20.72
N PRO A 47 5.90 -3.95 19.78
CA PRO A 47 5.25 -3.06 18.85
C PRO A 47 4.38 -2.01 19.55
N LEU A 48 4.46 -0.78 19.09
CA LEU A 48 3.66 0.32 19.62
C LEU A 48 2.19 0.19 19.23
N CYS A 49 1.31 0.85 19.97
CA CYS A 49 -0.13 0.93 19.70
C CYS A 49 -0.85 -0.43 19.60
N GLY A 50 -0.24 -1.52 20.09
CA GLY A 50 -0.79 -2.87 19.97
C GLY A 50 -0.82 -3.40 18.53
N GLY A 51 -0.05 -2.79 17.63
CA GLY A 51 0.04 -3.23 16.23
C GLY A 51 0.92 -4.47 16.06
N PRO A 52 1.04 -4.99 14.81
CA PRO A 52 2.03 -5.99 14.45
C PRO A 52 3.44 -5.38 14.46
N GLU A 53 4.48 -6.20 14.31
CA GLU A 53 5.84 -5.65 14.14
C GLU A 53 5.93 -4.75 12.90
N THR A 54 5.36 -5.23 11.79
CA THR A 54 5.27 -4.49 10.53
C THR A 54 3.92 -4.72 9.86
N MET A 55 3.50 -3.77 9.03
CA MET A 55 2.30 -3.87 8.20
C MET A 55 2.61 -3.31 6.81
N THR A 56 2.32 -4.08 5.77
CA THR A 56 2.51 -3.68 4.38
C THR A 56 1.15 -3.47 3.71
N ILE A 57 0.89 -2.24 3.26
CA ILE A 57 -0.41 -1.84 2.71
C ILE A 57 -0.24 -1.48 1.23
N LEU A 58 -1.05 -2.08 0.36
CA LEU A 58 -1.19 -1.66 -1.03
C LEU A 58 -2.16 -0.48 -1.11
N ALA A 59 -1.64 0.71 -1.36
CA ALA A 59 -2.42 1.93 -1.50
C ALA A 59 -2.60 2.27 -2.99
N LEU A 60 -3.85 2.27 -3.44
CA LEU A 60 -4.22 2.49 -4.83
C LEU A 60 -5.06 3.76 -4.98
N GLY A 61 -4.68 4.60 -5.94
CA GLY A 61 -5.49 5.73 -6.40
C GLY A 61 -6.02 5.44 -7.80
N THR A 62 -7.34 5.43 -7.97
CA THR A 62 -7.97 5.13 -9.25
C THR A 62 -8.47 6.39 -9.95
N ASP A 63 -8.47 6.36 -11.29
CA ASP A 63 -8.96 7.46 -12.13
C ASP A 63 -10.48 7.48 -12.28
N ASN A 64 -11.18 6.65 -11.52
CA ASN A 64 -12.63 6.59 -11.54
C ASN A 64 -13.25 7.89 -11.00
N ARG A 65 -14.16 8.47 -11.81
CA ARG A 65 -14.88 9.73 -11.51
C ARG A 65 -16.28 9.53 -10.97
N LYS A 66 -16.68 8.28 -10.69
CA LYS A 66 -17.96 7.91 -10.08
C LYS A 66 -17.73 7.28 -8.72
N ASP A 67 -18.74 7.24 -7.89
CA ASP A 67 -18.72 6.56 -6.59
C ASP A 67 -18.68 5.02 -6.70
N ASP A 68 -18.35 4.49 -7.87
CA ASP A 68 -18.12 3.07 -8.09
C ASP A 68 -16.67 2.81 -8.53
N TYR A 69 -16.16 1.63 -8.26
CA TYR A 69 -14.78 1.22 -8.61
C TYR A 69 -14.75 0.26 -9.80
N ARG A 70 -15.79 0.26 -10.64
CA ARG A 70 -16.00 -0.77 -11.66
C ARG A 70 -15.06 -0.67 -12.85
N TYR A 71 -14.62 0.52 -13.23
CA TYR A 71 -13.92 0.77 -14.51
C TYR A 71 -12.64 1.59 -14.41
N GLY A 72 -12.13 1.84 -13.23
CA GLY A 72 -10.93 2.68 -13.05
C GLY A 72 -9.63 1.94 -13.29
N LEU A 73 -8.62 2.65 -13.82
CA LEU A 73 -7.23 2.24 -13.79
C LEU A 73 -6.59 2.69 -12.47
N ALA A 74 -5.70 1.90 -11.89
CA ALA A 74 -4.93 2.32 -10.73
C ALA A 74 -3.74 3.20 -11.17
N ASP A 75 -3.98 4.48 -11.33
CA ASP A 75 -2.97 5.44 -11.80
C ASP A 75 -1.94 5.83 -10.73
N VAL A 76 -2.25 5.56 -9.47
CA VAL A 76 -1.33 5.65 -8.32
C VAL A 76 -1.24 4.27 -7.69
N ILE A 77 -0.03 3.71 -7.68
CA ILE A 77 0.25 2.41 -7.08
C ILE A 77 1.39 2.61 -6.08
N ARG A 78 1.07 2.46 -4.81
CA ARG A 78 2.05 2.60 -3.73
C ARG A 78 2.00 1.40 -2.80
N VAL A 79 3.16 1.00 -2.32
CA VAL A 79 3.27 0.00 -1.26
C VAL A 79 3.84 0.70 -0.03
N VAL A 80 3.07 0.68 1.05
CA VAL A 80 3.38 1.39 2.30
C VAL A 80 3.78 0.36 3.34
N ARG A 81 5.04 0.38 3.75
CA ARG A 81 5.53 -0.43 4.88
C ARG A 81 5.54 0.42 6.14
N VAL A 82 4.80 -0.02 7.13
CA VAL A 82 4.70 0.60 8.45
C VAL A 82 5.44 -0.27 9.45
N ASP A 83 6.36 0.31 10.20
CA ASP A 83 7.10 -0.35 11.27
C ASP A 83 6.59 0.19 12.61
N PHE A 84 6.09 -0.71 13.46
CA PHE A 84 5.52 -0.37 14.76
C PHE A 84 6.52 -0.51 15.91
N ILE A 85 7.66 -1.17 15.68
CA ILE A 85 8.75 -1.27 16.67
C ILE A 85 9.55 0.02 16.64
N THR A 86 10.02 0.38 15.45
CA THR A 86 10.69 1.67 15.20
C THR A 86 9.75 2.52 14.37
N PRO A 87 9.00 3.48 14.95
CA PRO A 87 7.98 4.24 14.23
C PRO A 87 8.52 4.83 12.92
N LYS A 88 8.31 4.10 11.82
CA LYS A 88 8.81 4.43 10.48
C LYS A 88 7.79 4.04 9.43
N VAL A 89 7.63 4.90 8.44
CA VAL A 89 6.81 4.61 7.25
C VAL A 89 7.67 4.76 6.01
N THR A 90 7.72 3.71 5.21
CA THR A 90 8.37 3.74 3.89
C THR A 90 7.32 3.57 2.82
N VAL A 91 7.24 4.52 1.90
CA VAL A 91 6.27 4.56 0.80
C VAL A 91 7.01 4.33 -0.50
N LEU A 92 6.81 3.17 -1.09
CA LEU A 92 7.35 2.81 -2.40
C LEU A 92 6.34 3.15 -3.49
N SER A 93 6.71 3.99 -4.44
CA SER A 93 5.94 4.27 -5.65
C SER A 93 6.33 3.30 -6.76
N LEU A 94 5.35 2.61 -7.32
CA LEU A 94 5.55 1.74 -8.48
C LEU A 94 5.00 2.43 -9.74
N PRO A 95 5.80 2.51 -10.82
CA PRO A 95 5.33 3.06 -12.09
C PRO A 95 4.16 2.24 -12.64
N ARG A 96 3.06 2.91 -12.96
CA ARG A 96 1.83 2.28 -13.46
C ARG A 96 2.00 1.57 -14.81
N ASP A 97 2.98 2.02 -15.60
CA ASP A 97 3.23 1.55 -16.96
C ASP A 97 4.25 0.39 -17.03
N ILE A 98 4.66 -0.21 -15.90
CA ILE A 98 5.48 -1.44 -15.90
C ILE A 98 4.68 -2.54 -16.59
N TRP A 99 5.35 -3.22 -17.55
CA TRP A 99 4.78 -4.38 -18.25
C TRP A 99 4.97 -5.64 -17.41
N VAL A 100 3.87 -6.29 -17.06
CA VAL A 100 3.84 -7.41 -16.10
C VAL A 100 2.95 -8.54 -16.61
N GLU A 101 3.22 -9.76 -16.14
CA GLU A 101 2.27 -10.87 -16.22
C GLU A 101 1.10 -10.59 -15.29
N ILE A 102 -0.14 -10.68 -15.81
CA ILE A 102 -1.36 -10.56 -15.01
C ILE A 102 -1.92 -11.97 -14.79
N PRO A 103 -1.81 -12.53 -13.57
CA PRO A 103 -2.20 -13.91 -13.31
C PRO A 103 -3.72 -14.08 -13.20
N ALA A 104 -4.16 -15.34 -13.27
CA ALA A 104 -5.52 -15.79 -12.91
C ALA A 104 -6.68 -15.23 -13.76
N ILE A 105 -6.44 -14.59 -14.90
CA ILE A 105 -7.48 -14.10 -15.80
C ILE A 105 -7.38 -14.63 -17.23
N ALA A 106 -6.30 -15.29 -17.58
CA ALA A 106 -6.02 -15.72 -18.96
C ALA A 106 -7.11 -16.64 -19.53
N GLU A 107 -7.65 -17.55 -18.73
CA GLU A 107 -8.69 -18.49 -19.17
C GLU A 107 -10.00 -17.81 -19.56
N GLN A 108 -10.36 -16.72 -18.84
CA GLN A 108 -11.60 -15.99 -19.04
C GLN A 108 -11.49 -14.88 -20.09
N SER A 109 -10.30 -14.31 -20.24
CA SER A 109 -10.10 -13.09 -21.03
C SER A 109 -9.11 -13.24 -22.20
N GLY A 110 -8.26 -14.28 -22.18
CA GLY A 110 -7.11 -14.38 -23.07
C GLY A 110 -5.94 -13.43 -22.73
N ILE A 111 -6.07 -12.61 -21.67
CA ILE A 111 -5.07 -11.63 -21.26
C ILE A 111 -4.06 -12.30 -20.35
N THR A 112 -2.79 -12.27 -20.73
CA THR A 112 -1.68 -12.81 -19.94
C THR A 112 -0.75 -11.72 -19.42
N HIS A 113 -0.65 -10.59 -20.10
CA HIS A 113 0.22 -9.47 -19.77
C HIS A 113 -0.48 -8.14 -19.97
N GLY A 114 0.00 -7.12 -19.27
CA GLY A 114 -0.49 -5.76 -19.39
C GLY A 114 0.35 -4.79 -18.58
N LYS A 115 -0.05 -3.53 -18.57
CA LYS A 115 0.50 -2.54 -17.65
C LYS A 115 0.05 -2.85 -16.23
N LEU A 116 0.88 -2.54 -15.25
CA LEU A 116 0.58 -2.81 -13.84
C LEU A 116 -0.76 -2.19 -13.39
N ASN A 117 -1.08 -0.96 -13.86
CA ASN A 117 -2.36 -0.32 -13.53
C ASN A 117 -3.59 -1.03 -14.11
N GLN A 118 -3.43 -1.82 -15.17
CA GLN A 118 -4.50 -2.59 -15.78
C GLN A 118 -4.90 -3.81 -14.93
N ALA A 119 -4.02 -4.27 -14.04
CA ALA A 119 -4.38 -5.35 -13.12
C ALA A 119 -5.59 -4.97 -12.26
N PHE A 120 -5.66 -3.73 -11.75
CA PHE A 120 -6.82 -3.24 -11.03
C PHE A 120 -8.08 -3.24 -11.90
N PHE A 121 -7.97 -2.73 -13.11
CA PHE A 121 -9.07 -2.64 -14.06
C PHE A 121 -9.65 -4.02 -14.42
N TYR A 122 -8.79 -4.99 -14.75
CA TYR A 122 -9.24 -6.34 -15.10
C TYR A 122 -9.74 -7.15 -13.89
N GLY A 123 -9.29 -6.80 -12.69
CA GLY A 123 -9.78 -7.40 -11.44
C GLY A 123 -11.15 -6.89 -11.00
N GLY A 124 -11.64 -5.80 -11.60
CA GLY A 124 -12.95 -5.22 -11.28
C GLY A 124 -14.11 -6.12 -11.68
N ASP A 125 -15.19 -6.04 -10.90
CA ASP A 125 -16.38 -6.89 -11.07
C ASP A 125 -17.06 -6.72 -12.43
N ALA A 126 -16.87 -5.59 -13.10
CA ALA A 126 -17.49 -5.29 -14.38
C ALA A 126 -17.12 -6.27 -15.50
N TRP A 127 -15.93 -6.86 -15.41
CA TRP A 127 -15.41 -7.76 -16.44
C TRP A 127 -15.65 -9.24 -16.12
N GLY A 128 -15.78 -9.59 -14.84
CA GLY A 128 -15.94 -10.96 -14.40
C GLY A 128 -14.73 -11.87 -14.70
N TYR A 129 -13.58 -11.30 -15.06
CA TYR A 129 -12.37 -12.05 -15.38
C TYR A 129 -11.70 -12.63 -14.14
N PHE A 130 -11.72 -11.89 -13.06
CA PHE A 130 -11.14 -12.29 -11.79
C PHE A 130 -12.22 -12.61 -10.76
N LYS A 131 -12.17 -13.81 -10.21
CA LYS A 131 -13.13 -14.30 -9.20
C LYS A 131 -12.54 -14.36 -7.79
N GLY A 132 -11.36 -13.81 -7.60
CA GLY A 132 -10.70 -13.76 -6.30
C GLY A 132 -11.29 -12.68 -5.39
N GLN A 133 -10.91 -12.74 -4.12
CA GLN A 133 -11.29 -11.72 -3.14
C GLN A 133 -10.68 -10.36 -3.51
N ALA A 134 -11.30 -9.28 -3.03
CA ALA A 134 -10.86 -7.90 -3.17
C ALA A 134 -10.79 -7.35 -4.63
N GLY A 135 -11.38 -8.06 -5.61
CA GLY A 135 -11.52 -7.54 -6.97
C GLY A 135 -10.23 -6.98 -7.57
N GLY A 136 -10.26 -5.72 -8.00
CA GLY A 136 -9.11 -5.04 -8.60
C GLY A 136 -7.88 -4.96 -7.69
N ALA A 137 -8.07 -4.66 -6.40
CA ALA A 137 -6.97 -4.63 -5.43
C ALA A 137 -6.33 -6.02 -5.25
N GLY A 138 -7.17 -7.07 -5.17
CA GLY A 138 -6.72 -8.45 -5.05
C GLY A 138 -5.93 -8.93 -6.28
N LEU A 139 -6.38 -8.59 -7.48
CA LEU A 139 -5.61 -8.93 -8.69
C LEU A 139 -4.32 -8.14 -8.78
N THR A 140 -4.30 -6.86 -8.39
CA THR A 140 -3.06 -6.07 -8.33
C THR A 140 -2.07 -6.67 -7.34
N ALA A 141 -2.51 -7.05 -6.14
CA ALA A 141 -1.66 -7.71 -5.14
C ALA A 141 -1.08 -9.04 -5.66
N ARG A 142 -1.90 -9.87 -6.31
CA ARG A 142 -1.44 -11.12 -6.95
C ARG A 142 -0.45 -10.85 -8.09
N THR A 143 -0.64 -9.80 -8.85
CA THR A 143 0.27 -9.37 -9.92
C THR A 143 1.63 -8.96 -9.35
N LEU A 144 1.65 -8.20 -8.25
CA LEU A 144 2.88 -7.82 -7.56
C LEU A 144 3.61 -9.05 -6.98
N LYS A 145 2.87 -9.97 -6.36
CA LYS A 145 3.47 -11.22 -5.88
C LYS A 145 4.00 -12.08 -7.02
N ARG A 146 3.26 -12.23 -8.12
CA ARG A 146 3.66 -13.06 -9.26
C ARG A 146 4.93 -12.57 -9.93
N ASN A 147 5.06 -11.26 -10.12
CA ASN A 147 6.17 -10.69 -10.86
C ASN A 147 7.37 -10.38 -9.96
N PHE A 148 7.17 -10.03 -8.69
CA PHE A 148 8.22 -9.45 -7.85
C PHE A 148 8.34 -10.10 -6.46
N ASP A 149 7.57 -11.14 -6.20
CA ASP A 149 7.44 -11.75 -4.86
C ASP A 149 7.09 -10.74 -3.73
N LEU A 150 6.52 -9.60 -4.12
CA LEU A 150 6.10 -8.56 -3.19
C LEU A 150 4.76 -8.93 -2.55
N ILE A 151 4.77 -9.11 -1.24
CA ILE A 151 3.61 -9.48 -0.44
C ILE A 151 3.06 -8.24 0.24
N VAL A 152 1.75 -8.09 0.23
CA VAL A 152 1.03 -7.04 0.94
C VAL A 152 0.02 -7.67 1.90
N ASP A 153 -0.10 -7.10 3.10
CA ASP A 153 -0.98 -7.61 4.16
C ASP A 153 -2.41 -7.09 3.98
N ASN A 154 -2.51 -5.82 3.63
CA ASN A 154 -3.78 -5.12 3.49
C ASN A 154 -3.80 -4.23 2.24
N TYR A 155 -4.97 -3.72 1.89
CA TYR A 155 -5.11 -2.73 0.83
C TYR A 155 -6.02 -1.58 1.22
N GLY A 156 -5.83 -0.45 0.52
CA GLY A 156 -6.74 0.70 0.52
C GLY A 156 -6.84 1.28 -0.89
N VAL A 157 -8.06 1.47 -1.37
CA VAL A 157 -8.34 2.05 -2.69
C VAL A 157 -9.18 3.30 -2.54
N VAL A 158 -8.72 4.37 -3.16
CA VAL A 158 -9.39 5.67 -3.15
C VAL A 158 -9.59 6.14 -4.59
N ASN A 159 -10.79 6.54 -4.96
CA ASN A 159 -11.06 7.22 -6.21
C ASN A 159 -10.91 8.74 -6.08
N MET A 160 -10.99 9.45 -7.19
CA MET A 160 -10.81 10.90 -7.23
C MET A 160 -11.81 11.65 -6.33
N ILE A 161 -13.10 11.27 -6.37
CA ILE A 161 -14.17 11.92 -5.59
C ILE A 161 -13.96 11.67 -4.09
N THR A 162 -13.63 10.44 -3.73
CA THR A 162 -13.37 10.08 -2.33
C THR A 162 -12.14 10.81 -1.81
N PHE A 163 -11.09 10.94 -2.62
CA PHE A 163 -9.91 11.74 -2.26
C PHE A 163 -10.27 13.19 -1.95
N GLU A 164 -11.02 13.86 -2.82
CA GLU A 164 -11.49 15.24 -2.60
C GLU A 164 -12.28 15.35 -1.29
N ARG A 165 -13.24 14.45 -1.07
CA ARG A 165 -14.06 14.42 0.15
C ARG A 165 -13.24 14.22 1.42
N ILE A 166 -12.21 13.35 1.38
CA ILE A 166 -11.31 13.13 2.53
C ILE A 166 -10.54 14.42 2.86
N VAL A 167 -9.96 15.07 1.84
CA VAL A 167 -9.22 16.34 2.06
C VAL A 167 -10.14 17.42 2.60
N ASP A 168 -11.36 17.56 2.06
CA ASP A 168 -12.33 18.56 2.51
C ASP A 168 -12.82 18.28 3.94
N ALA A 169 -13.06 17.00 4.29
CA ALA A 169 -13.43 16.59 5.65
C ALA A 169 -12.33 16.90 6.69
N LEU A 170 -11.07 16.89 6.27
CA LEU A 170 -9.93 17.32 7.08
C LEU A 170 -9.81 18.86 7.18
N GLY A 171 -10.69 19.62 6.52
CA GLY A 171 -10.63 21.07 6.45
C GLY A 171 -9.52 21.57 5.52
N GLY A 172 -9.17 20.81 4.47
CA GLY A 172 -8.10 21.14 3.54
C GLY A 172 -6.70 20.75 4.04
N ILE A 173 -5.70 20.98 3.18
CA ILE A 173 -4.28 20.70 3.47
C ILE A 173 -3.39 21.89 3.15
N ASP A 174 -2.33 22.10 3.93
CA ASP A 174 -1.39 23.19 3.75
C ASP A 174 -0.14 22.69 3.04
N ILE A 175 0.23 23.32 1.93
CA ILE A 175 1.39 23.00 1.09
C ILE A 175 2.19 24.27 0.85
N HIS A 176 3.50 24.18 1.05
CA HIS A 176 4.45 25.24 0.66
C HIS A 176 5.11 24.87 -0.68
N LEU A 177 5.13 25.82 -1.61
CA LEU A 177 5.78 25.67 -2.90
C LEU A 177 7.01 26.58 -2.97
N ASP A 178 8.19 26.00 -3.09
CA ASP A 178 9.46 26.76 -3.27
C ASP A 178 9.47 27.47 -4.65
N GLU A 179 8.81 26.88 -5.67
CA GLU A 179 8.72 27.40 -7.03
C GLU A 179 7.26 27.32 -7.53
N PRO A 180 6.87 28.17 -8.49
CA PRO A 180 5.54 28.07 -9.07
C PRO A 180 5.35 26.76 -9.84
N VAL A 181 4.15 26.20 -9.76
CA VAL A 181 3.75 24.98 -10.48
C VAL A 181 2.66 25.33 -11.48
N ASP A 182 2.96 25.09 -12.76
CA ASP A 182 2.07 25.41 -13.88
C ASP A 182 1.38 24.14 -14.41
N GLY A 183 0.11 23.98 -14.07
CA GLY A 183 -0.78 22.95 -14.56
C GLY A 183 -1.76 23.44 -15.63
N THR A 184 -1.52 24.60 -16.24
CA THR A 184 -2.39 25.11 -17.33
C THR A 184 -2.28 24.24 -18.58
N PRO A 185 -3.33 24.21 -19.43
CA PRO A 185 -3.34 23.42 -20.65
C PRO A 185 -2.15 23.72 -21.57
N VAL A 186 -1.58 22.68 -22.16
CA VAL A 186 -0.55 22.79 -23.21
C VAL A 186 -1.14 22.60 -24.61
N ASP A 187 -2.35 22.04 -24.70
CA ASP A 187 -3.11 21.80 -25.91
C ASP A 187 -4.62 21.77 -25.62
N ALA A 188 -5.45 21.68 -26.66
CA ALA A 188 -6.91 21.64 -26.54
C ALA A 188 -7.47 20.40 -25.81
N PHE A 189 -6.66 19.36 -25.62
CA PHE A 189 -7.04 18.09 -24.98
C PHE A 189 -6.51 17.97 -23.54
N THR A 190 -5.73 18.94 -23.10
CA THR A 190 -5.17 18.97 -21.73
C THR A 190 -6.16 19.62 -20.78
N GLU A 191 -6.55 18.91 -19.73
CA GLU A 191 -7.38 19.45 -18.65
C GLU A 191 -6.61 20.57 -17.90
N ASN A 192 -7.30 21.63 -17.55
CA ASN A 192 -6.71 22.73 -16.78
C ASN A 192 -6.58 22.34 -15.30
N MET A 193 -5.37 22.06 -14.86
CA MET A 193 -5.08 21.76 -13.45
C MET A 193 -4.82 23.01 -12.61
N GLY A 194 -4.71 24.19 -13.24
CA GLY A 194 -4.48 25.48 -12.58
C GLY A 194 -3.01 25.87 -12.53
N TYR A 195 -2.80 27.11 -12.10
CA TYR A 195 -1.48 27.67 -11.83
C TYR A 195 -1.35 27.95 -10.34
N PHE A 196 -0.30 27.45 -9.73
CA PHE A 196 -0.02 27.57 -8.31
C PHE A 196 1.29 28.38 -8.15
N PRO A 197 1.23 29.64 -7.67
CA PRO A 197 2.43 30.46 -7.45
C PRO A 197 3.31 29.87 -6.34
N ALA A 198 4.56 30.33 -6.23
CA ALA A 198 5.39 30.01 -5.09
C ALA A 198 4.80 30.60 -3.80
N GLY A 199 5.03 29.95 -2.65
CA GLY A 199 4.56 30.37 -1.34
C GLY A 199 3.63 29.35 -0.67
N ASP A 200 2.95 29.80 0.37
CA ASP A 200 2.05 28.98 1.18
C ASP A 200 0.66 28.90 0.55
N HIS A 201 0.12 27.69 0.48
CA HIS A 201 -1.21 27.40 -0.04
C HIS A 201 -2.01 26.58 0.96
N HIS A 202 -3.30 26.89 1.05
CA HIS A 202 -4.29 26.06 1.70
C HIS A 202 -5.18 25.44 0.61
N PHE A 203 -5.00 24.14 0.33
CA PHE A 203 -5.71 23.45 -0.74
C PHE A 203 -6.99 22.79 -0.24
N THR A 204 -8.08 23.03 -0.95
CA THR A 204 -9.30 22.23 -0.89
C THR A 204 -9.05 20.84 -1.53
N GLY A 205 -10.01 19.92 -1.42
CA GLY A 205 -9.92 18.60 -2.06
C GLY A 205 -9.71 18.68 -3.57
N ASP A 206 -10.50 19.51 -4.27
CA ASP A 206 -10.35 19.75 -5.71
C ASP A 206 -8.96 20.31 -6.08
N GLN A 207 -8.47 21.29 -5.33
CA GLN A 207 -7.14 21.86 -5.58
C GLN A 207 -6.03 20.85 -5.35
N ALA A 208 -6.11 20.08 -4.28
CA ALA A 208 -5.15 19.01 -3.96
C ALA A 208 -5.15 17.90 -5.03
N LEU A 209 -6.34 17.51 -5.52
CA LEU A 209 -6.46 16.52 -6.59
C LEU A 209 -5.87 17.05 -7.90
N ARG A 210 -6.22 18.27 -8.31
CA ARG A 210 -5.66 18.90 -9.52
C ARG A 210 -4.14 18.98 -9.43
N PHE A 211 -3.60 19.47 -8.31
CA PHE A 211 -2.15 19.56 -8.07
C PHE A 211 -1.45 18.20 -8.21
N ALA A 212 -1.98 17.14 -7.59
CA ALA A 212 -1.43 15.79 -7.66
C ALA A 212 -1.49 15.17 -9.08
N ARG A 213 -2.32 15.73 -9.98
CA ARG A 213 -2.52 15.25 -11.36
C ARG A 213 -1.72 16.02 -12.40
N ILE A 214 -1.01 17.08 -12.04
CA ILE A 214 -0.20 17.87 -12.96
C ILE A 214 0.91 17.00 -13.55
N ARG A 215 0.97 16.88 -14.90
CA ARG A 215 1.98 16.06 -15.59
C ARG A 215 2.46 16.62 -16.94
N LYS A 216 1.62 17.31 -17.70
CA LYS A 216 1.89 17.63 -19.12
C LYS A 216 3.12 18.53 -19.34
N ARG A 217 3.45 19.41 -18.38
CA ARG A 217 4.65 20.24 -18.40
C ARG A 217 5.82 19.63 -17.64
N TYR A 218 5.60 18.50 -16.98
CA TYR A 218 6.55 17.84 -16.08
C TYR A 218 6.65 16.36 -16.43
N ASN A 219 7.76 15.73 -16.05
CA ASN A 219 7.92 14.29 -16.17
C ASN A 219 7.22 13.54 -15.02
N ASP A 220 7.14 12.22 -15.12
CA ASP A 220 6.49 11.38 -14.11
C ASP A 220 7.14 11.47 -12.71
N ILE A 221 8.43 11.80 -12.64
CA ILE A 221 9.14 11.99 -11.37
C ILE A 221 8.66 13.23 -10.66
N LYS A 222 8.55 14.35 -11.37
CA LYS A 222 7.99 15.59 -10.81
C LYS A 222 6.54 15.39 -10.36
N ARG A 223 5.74 14.64 -11.13
CA ARG A 223 4.37 14.27 -10.74
C ARG A 223 4.35 13.46 -9.43
N SER A 224 5.23 12.45 -9.31
CA SER A 224 5.35 11.68 -8.05
C SER A 224 5.71 12.60 -6.88
N GLY A 225 6.60 13.58 -7.09
CA GLY A 225 6.94 14.58 -6.09
C GLY A 225 5.75 15.44 -5.65
N PHE A 226 4.87 15.85 -6.57
CA PHE A 226 3.63 16.58 -6.21
C PHE A 226 2.68 15.70 -5.37
N GLN A 227 2.57 14.43 -5.71
CA GLN A 227 1.80 13.47 -4.91
C GLN A 227 2.41 13.27 -3.51
N ASP A 228 3.73 13.22 -3.42
CA ASP A 228 4.44 13.10 -2.14
C ASP A 228 4.20 14.33 -1.25
N MET A 229 4.21 15.53 -1.82
CA MET A 229 3.87 16.76 -1.10
C MET A 229 2.45 16.72 -0.52
N VAL A 230 1.47 16.26 -1.32
CA VAL A 230 0.08 16.06 -0.87
C VAL A 230 0.01 15.04 0.27
N LEU A 231 0.69 13.90 0.16
CA LEU A 231 0.72 12.88 1.22
C LEU A 231 1.37 13.39 2.51
N CYS A 232 2.43 14.20 2.40
CA CYS A 232 3.05 14.85 3.54
C CYS A 232 2.10 15.82 4.25
N ALA A 233 1.37 16.62 3.48
CA ALA A 233 0.39 17.55 4.02
C ALA A 233 -0.80 16.83 4.68
N LEU A 234 -1.31 15.76 4.04
CA LEU A 234 -2.32 14.87 4.64
C LEU A 234 -1.85 14.26 5.95
N ARG A 235 -0.63 13.71 5.97
CA ARG A 235 -0.06 13.15 7.20
C ARG A 235 0.02 14.19 8.32
N LYS A 236 0.43 15.43 8.00
CA LYS A 236 0.49 16.51 8.99
C LYS A 236 -0.89 16.80 9.61
N LYS A 237 -1.93 16.78 8.81
CA LYS A 237 -3.32 16.91 9.27
C LYS A 237 -3.76 15.69 10.10
N LEU A 238 -3.55 14.49 9.59
CA LEU A 238 -3.96 13.25 10.27
C LEU A 238 -3.24 13.01 11.60
N ALA A 239 -2.04 13.58 11.79
CA ALA A 239 -1.30 13.50 13.05
C ALA A 239 -1.74 14.54 14.09
N SER A 240 -2.69 15.41 13.78
CA SER A 240 -3.20 16.36 14.76
C SER A 240 -4.09 15.65 15.79
N PRO A 241 -4.03 16.03 17.08
CA PRO A 241 -4.81 15.38 18.14
C PRO A 241 -6.33 15.38 17.88
N GLU A 242 -6.82 16.47 17.25
CA GLU A 242 -8.23 16.64 16.94
C GLU A 242 -8.69 15.61 15.91
N VAL A 243 -7.88 15.40 14.86
CA VAL A 243 -8.19 14.43 13.80
C VAL A 243 -8.02 13.00 14.31
N VAL A 244 -6.98 12.71 15.09
CA VAL A 244 -6.78 11.38 15.69
C VAL A 244 -8.01 10.99 16.53
N ALA A 245 -8.57 11.91 17.30
CA ALA A 245 -9.78 11.68 18.08
C ALA A 245 -11.04 11.45 17.22
N ALA A 246 -11.09 12.06 16.02
CA ALA A 246 -12.21 11.97 15.08
C ALA A 246 -12.11 10.77 14.10
N VAL A 247 -10.98 10.03 14.07
CA VAL A 247 -10.77 8.90 13.16
C VAL A 247 -11.93 7.90 13.12
N PRO A 248 -12.50 7.42 14.25
CA PRO A 248 -13.59 6.45 14.21
C PRO A 248 -14.84 6.98 13.46
N GLU A 249 -15.18 8.25 13.66
CA GLU A 249 -16.31 8.91 12.99
C GLU A 249 -16.03 9.10 11.48
N MET A 250 -14.83 9.56 11.14
CA MET A 250 -14.39 9.70 9.75
C MET A 250 -14.43 8.35 9.00
N VAL A 251 -13.89 7.28 9.60
CA VAL A 251 -13.93 5.92 9.01
C VAL A 251 -15.35 5.48 8.75
N SER A 252 -16.26 5.73 9.71
CA SER A 252 -17.69 5.44 9.52
C SER A 252 -18.31 6.23 8.35
N GLY A 253 -17.97 7.52 8.23
CA GLY A 253 -18.47 8.40 7.15
C GLY A 253 -17.97 8.02 5.75
N PHE A 254 -16.79 7.41 5.65
CA PHE A 254 -16.18 7.00 4.36
C PHE A 254 -16.27 5.50 4.06
N ARG A 255 -16.95 4.73 4.90
CA ARG A 255 -16.99 3.25 4.81
C ARG A 255 -17.38 2.73 3.44
N ASP A 256 -18.35 3.37 2.78
CA ASP A 256 -18.86 2.95 1.48
C ASP A 256 -18.11 3.60 0.31
N SER A 257 -17.23 4.56 0.60
CA SER A 257 -16.49 5.32 -0.41
C SER A 257 -15.04 4.88 -0.57
N VAL A 258 -14.45 4.23 0.44
CA VAL A 258 -13.09 3.67 0.43
C VAL A 258 -13.20 2.15 0.39
N GLN A 259 -12.54 1.51 -0.58
CA GLN A 259 -12.41 0.06 -0.56
C GLN A 259 -11.17 -0.31 0.25
N THR A 260 -11.34 -1.08 1.31
CA THR A 260 -10.24 -1.56 2.16
C THR A 260 -10.63 -2.83 2.90
N ASP A 261 -9.65 -3.65 3.22
CA ASP A 261 -9.75 -4.78 4.15
C ASP A 261 -9.18 -4.47 5.54
N LEU A 262 -8.68 -3.24 5.74
CA LEU A 262 -8.23 -2.80 7.06
C LEU A 262 -9.39 -2.84 8.07
N SER A 263 -9.21 -3.56 9.15
CA SER A 263 -10.17 -3.56 10.26
C SER A 263 -10.14 -2.22 11.01
N LEU A 264 -11.20 -1.92 11.74
CA LEU A 264 -11.24 -0.72 12.59
C LEU A 264 -10.10 -0.72 13.62
N GLU A 265 -9.72 -1.88 14.14
CA GLU A 265 -8.59 -2.04 15.05
C GLU A 265 -7.29 -1.63 14.37
N GLN A 266 -6.98 -2.14 13.17
CA GLN A 266 -5.78 -1.77 12.41
C GLN A 266 -5.76 -0.28 12.08
N ILE A 267 -6.89 0.31 11.70
CA ILE A 267 -6.99 1.76 11.47
C ILE A 267 -6.69 2.55 12.76
N THR A 268 -7.20 2.09 13.90
CA THR A 268 -6.94 2.72 15.20
C THR A 268 -5.46 2.60 15.59
N GLN A 269 -4.82 1.46 15.34
CA GLN A 269 -3.38 1.26 15.56
C GLN A 269 -2.54 2.21 14.71
N LEU A 270 -2.88 2.36 13.42
CA LEU A 270 -2.23 3.32 12.51
C LEU A 270 -2.43 4.77 12.96
N ALA A 271 -3.63 5.13 13.39
CA ALA A 271 -3.95 6.47 13.90
C ALA A 271 -3.18 6.78 15.20
N CYS A 272 -3.06 5.82 16.11
CA CYS A 272 -2.24 5.93 17.31
C CYS A 272 -0.76 6.10 16.99
N LEU A 273 -0.24 5.38 15.98
CA LEU A 273 1.16 5.45 15.57
C LEU A 273 1.51 6.77 14.87
N ALA A 274 0.58 7.37 14.14
CA ALA A 274 0.83 8.53 13.27
C ALA A 274 1.52 9.72 13.98
N PRO A 275 1.13 10.15 15.20
CA PRO A 275 1.82 11.21 15.94
C PRO A 275 3.25 10.84 16.37
N GLN A 276 3.56 9.56 16.48
CA GLN A 276 4.87 9.06 16.94
C GLN A 276 5.89 8.99 15.80
N ILE A 277 5.43 9.02 14.53
CA ILE A 277 6.29 9.00 13.35
C ILE A 277 6.85 10.40 13.11
N THR A 278 8.14 10.58 13.33
CA THR A 278 8.82 11.85 13.02
C THR A 278 8.97 12.04 11.51
N ARG A 279 9.17 13.29 11.06
CA ARG A 279 9.40 13.58 9.62
C ARG A 279 10.57 12.80 9.02
N LYS A 280 11.62 12.54 9.80
CA LYS A 280 12.79 11.78 9.36
C LYS A 280 12.50 10.30 9.10
N ASN A 281 11.45 9.79 9.73
CA ASN A 281 11.04 8.40 9.64
C ASN A 281 9.94 8.16 8.59
N ILE A 282 9.64 9.18 7.76
CA ILE A 282 8.78 9.03 6.59
C ILE A 282 9.67 9.09 5.35
N ILE A 283 9.75 7.97 4.65
CA ILE A 283 10.62 7.80 3.51
C ILE A 283 9.75 7.54 2.28
N PHE A 284 9.88 8.37 1.26
CA PHE A 284 9.33 8.11 -0.07
C PHE A 284 10.44 7.60 -0.98
N THR A 285 10.13 6.58 -1.74
CA THR A 285 11.08 5.99 -2.69
C THR A 285 10.35 5.50 -3.93
N SER A 286 11.09 5.24 -4.99
CA SER A 286 10.60 4.65 -6.22
C SER A 286 11.65 3.70 -6.77
N LEU A 287 11.26 2.84 -7.70
CA LEU A 287 12.24 2.00 -8.38
C LEU A 287 13.32 2.86 -9.03
N PRO A 288 14.60 2.48 -8.87
CA PRO A 288 15.72 3.11 -9.56
C PRO A 288 15.54 3.09 -11.08
N LYS A 289 15.90 4.18 -11.75
CA LYS A 289 15.69 4.31 -13.20
C LYS A 289 16.51 3.34 -14.02
N ASP A 290 17.70 2.98 -13.56
CA ASP A 290 18.61 2.03 -14.17
C ASP A 290 18.08 0.60 -14.17
N LEU A 291 17.09 0.30 -13.34
CA LEU A 291 16.36 -0.98 -13.36
C LEU A 291 15.16 -0.98 -14.31
N MET A 292 14.89 0.12 -14.99
CA MET A 292 13.73 0.29 -15.88
C MET A 292 14.20 0.75 -17.28
N MET A 293 13.67 0.12 -18.32
CA MET A 293 13.93 0.46 -19.70
C MET A 293 12.62 0.83 -20.40
N GLU A 294 12.61 1.99 -21.06
CA GLU A 294 11.47 2.40 -21.89
C GLU A 294 11.33 1.46 -23.11
N THR A 295 10.12 0.98 -23.32
CA THR A 295 9.81 0.05 -24.40
C THR A 295 8.38 0.24 -24.91
N TRP A 296 8.06 -0.41 -26.02
CA TRP A 296 6.72 -0.41 -26.60
C TRP A 296 6.24 -1.84 -26.73
N GLN A 297 5.12 -2.15 -26.12
CA GLN A 297 4.51 -3.48 -26.18
C GLN A 297 3.20 -3.44 -26.96
N TYR A 298 2.93 -4.51 -27.72
CA TYR A 298 1.64 -4.66 -28.36
C TYR A 298 0.57 -5.00 -27.30
N SER A 299 -0.49 -4.21 -27.27
CA SER A 299 -1.65 -4.44 -26.43
C SER A 299 -2.82 -4.95 -27.29
N PRO A 300 -3.24 -6.20 -27.16
CA PRO A 300 -4.40 -6.72 -27.89
C PRO A 300 -5.66 -5.91 -27.66
N GLN A 301 -5.84 -5.38 -26.44
CA GLN A 301 -7.00 -4.60 -26.02
C GLN A 301 -7.07 -3.24 -26.74
N LEU A 302 -5.91 -2.64 -27.04
CA LEU A 302 -5.81 -1.38 -27.77
C LEU A 302 -5.66 -1.60 -29.28
N ASN A 303 -5.51 -2.86 -29.72
CA ASN A 303 -5.15 -3.23 -31.08
C ASN A 303 -3.97 -2.39 -31.62
N GLY A 304 -2.94 -2.20 -30.79
CA GLY A 304 -1.81 -1.35 -31.11
C GLY A 304 -0.68 -1.40 -30.08
N THR A 305 0.42 -0.73 -30.39
CA THR A 305 1.53 -0.60 -29.45
C THR A 305 1.27 0.48 -28.42
N THR A 306 1.70 0.25 -27.20
CA THR A 306 1.62 1.20 -26.10
C THR A 306 2.97 1.34 -25.40
N PHE A 307 3.26 2.54 -24.90
CA PHE A 307 4.45 2.80 -24.10
C PHE A 307 4.40 2.00 -22.78
N THR A 308 5.52 1.38 -22.41
CA THR A 308 5.66 0.61 -21.17
C THR A 308 7.09 0.72 -20.64
N TYR A 309 7.29 0.30 -19.39
CA TYR A 309 8.60 0.01 -18.83
C TYR A 309 8.81 -1.50 -18.75
N ALA A 310 9.89 -1.99 -19.37
CA ALA A 310 10.47 -3.28 -19.03
C ALA A 310 11.38 -3.09 -17.83
N VAL A 311 11.42 -4.08 -16.94
CA VAL A 311 12.25 -4.03 -15.72
C VAL A 311 13.23 -5.18 -15.68
N ASP A 312 14.39 -4.97 -15.04
CA ASP A 312 15.25 -6.07 -14.63
C ASP A 312 14.56 -6.85 -13.51
N GLN A 313 13.96 -7.99 -13.89
CA GLN A 313 13.10 -8.78 -13.02
C GLN A 313 13.83 -9.27 -11.76
N GLU A 314 15.07 -9.73 -11.90
CA GLU A 314 15.85 -10.28 -10.79
C GLU A 314 16.25 -9.15 -9.81
N ALA A 315 16.82 -8.08 -10.34
CA ALA A 315 17.25 -6.94 -9.54
C ALA A 315 16.07 -6.24 -8.83
N VAL A 316 14.93 -6.09 -9.50
CA VAL A 316 13.72 -5.53 -8.87
C VAL A 316 13.19 -6.45 -7.78
N THR A 317 13.14 -7.77 -8.00
CA THR A 317 12.69 -8.73 -6.98
C THR A 317 13.58 -8.68 -5.74
N GLN A 318 14.90 -8.63 -5.91
CA GLN A 318 15.83 -8.49 -4.80
C GLN A 318 15.63 -7.17 -4.04
N LEU A 319 15.52 -6.05 -4.77
CA LEU A 319 15.28 -4.73 -4.17
C LEU A 319 13.98 -4.69 -3.36
N LEU A 320 12.92 -5.34 -3.87
CA LEU A 320 11.64 -5.40 -3.17
C LEU A 320 11.67 -6.34 -1.96
N ALA A 321 12.48 -7.37 -1.96
CA ALA A 321 12.74 -8.18 -0.76
C ALA A 321 13.45 -7.35 0.33
N GLU A 322 14.42 -6.50 -0.04
CA GLU A 322 15.06 -5.54 0.87
C GLU A 322 14.06 -4.49 1.38
N PHE A 323 13.13 -4.02 0.55
CA PHE A 323 12.05 -3.14 0.99
C PHE A 323 11.16 -3.84 2.03
N GLN A 324 10.75 -5.07 1.80
CA GLN A 324 9.89 -5.84 2.72
C GLN A 324 10.59 -6.09 4.06
N SER A 325 11.90 -6.35 4.06
CA SER A 325 12.68 -6.49 5.29
C SER A 325 12.97 -5.16 6.01
N GLY A 326 12.81 -4.02 5.31
CA GLY A 326 13.16 -2.69 5.81
C GLY A 326 14.63 -2.31 5.63
N ALA A 327 15.41 -3.12 4.90
CA ALA A 327 16.81 -2.86 4.61
C ALA A 327 16.99 -1.78 3.54
N TRP A 328 16.03 -1.61 2.63
CA TRP A 328 16.04 -0.57 1.59
C TRP A 328 14.78 0.30 1.68
N PRO A 329 14.88 1.62 1.41
CA PRO A 329 16.11 2.37 1.11
C PRO A 329 16.89 2.72 2.39
N ASP A 330 18.20 2.68 2.28
CA ASP A 330 19.12 3.04 3.40
C ASP A 330 19.02 4.50 3.79
N ARG A 331 18.68 5.36 2.81
CA ARG A 331 18.52 6.80 2.99
C ARG A 331 17.35 7.30 2.13
N PRO A 332 16.60 8.29 2.62
CA PRO A 332 15.63 8.95 1.77
C PRO A 332 16.35 9.63 0.60
N ASN A 333 15.88 9.41 -0.63
CA ASN A 333 16.44 10.05 -1.82
C ASN A 333 16.32 11.58 -1.77
N GLU A 334 15.39 12.09 -0.94
CA GLU A 334 15.27 13.50 -0.52
C GLU A 334 14.49 13.56 0.80
N PRO A 335 14.58 14.67 1.61
CA PRO A 335 13.73 14.83 2.78
C PRO A 335 12.28 14.91 2.33
N SER A 336 11.57 13.81 2.49
CA SER A 336 10.29 13.54 1.86
C SER A 336 9.14 14.41 2.35
N CYS A 337 9.25 14.96 3.57
CA CYS A 337 8.24 15.89 4.11
C CYS A 337 8.97 17.12 4.70
N ARG A 338 9.15 18.15 3.90
CA ARG A 338 9.69 19.45 4.35
C ARG A 338 8.70 20.24 5.19
#